data_212a2102207f6b1293b392c59f1e2455
#
_entry.id   212a2102207f6b1293b392c59f1e2455
#
_cell.length_a   1.000
_cell.length_b   1.000
_cell.length_c   1.000
_cell.angle_alpha   90.00
_cell.angle_beta   90.00
_cell.angle_gamma   90.00
#
_symmetry.space_group_name_H-M   'P 1'
#
loop_
_entity.id
_entity.type
_entity.pdbx_description
1 polymer ?
#
loop_
_entity_poly.entity_id
_entity_poly.type
_entity_poly.pdbx_seq_one_letter_code
_entity_poly.pdbx_strand_id
1 'polypeptide(L)'
;MRGALIVLDGWGLGDHDGRDAVRAAETPTFDRLRETGAFGTLRTHGRRVGLPEGQMGNSEVGHLNIGAGRVVRQAYTRIVDSIEDGSFRENEALNDALSYADDHDGTVHLMGLLSDGGVHSDITHFQALIELAADRGVEAVTHAFTDGRDTAPKSGAGHLETITETAADHGTGDVATVSGRYYAMDRDENWGRTNRAYDAIVNRKADHEADTAVAAVEDSYARGDTDEFIEPTLVADQPALADGDGIIFVNFRADRARQLVRMLADIEPEWAVETSPPDTKLVTMTQYDKTFDLDVAYPPEQPAN
;
A
#
# COMPACT_ATOMS: atom_id res chain seq x y z
N MET A 1 35.35 19.09 20.33
CA MET A 1 34.55 18.35 19.34
C MET A 1 35.40 17.19 18.85
N ARG A 2 34.90 15.96 18.88
CA ARG A 2 35.66 14.78 18.44
C ARG A 2 35.41 14.44 16.95
N GLY A 3 34.33 14.93 16.37
CA GLY A 3 33.97 14.79 14.99
C GLY A 3 32.71 15.60 14.67
N ALA A 4 32.49 15.89 13.41
CA ALA A 4 31.27 16.50 12.89
C ALA A 4 30.90 15.80 11.60
N LEU A 5 29.61 15.51 11.42
CA LEU A 5 29.03 15.06 10.18
C LEU A 5 28.21 16.22 9.59
N ILE A 6 28.53 16.62 8.38
CA ILE A 6 27.79 17.66 7.64
C ILE A 6 27.13 16.97 6.43
N VAL A 7 25.80 16.94 6.42
CA VAL A 7 25.01 16.40 5.32
C VAL A 7 24.59 17.55 4.41
N LEU A 8 24.96 17.46 3.13
CA LEU A 8 24.51 18.36 2.08
C LEU A 8 23.41 17.61 1.29
N ASP A 9 22.19 17.70 1.78
CA ASP A 9 21.05 17.00 1.19
C ASP A 9 20.77 17.49 -0.23
N GLY A 10 20.57 16.54 -1.16
CA GLY A 10 20.46 16.84 -2.58
C GLY A 10 21.78 17.16 -3.32
N TRP A 11 22.90 17.21 -2.59
CA TRP A 11 24.23 17.43 -3.19
C TRP A 11 24.81 16.10 -3.64
N GLY A 12 24.53 15.71 -4.89
CA GLY A 12 25.00 14.46 -5.48
C GLY A 12 25.94 14.67 -6.68
N LEU A 13 26.56 13.59 -7.09
CA LEU A 13 27.31 13.52 -8.34
C LEU A 13 26.41 12.90 -9.40
N GLY A 14 26.20 13.59 -10.51
CA GLY A 14 25.42 13.13 -11.65
C GLY A 14 26.27 12.99 -12.92
N ASP A 15 25.76 12.21 -13.87
CA ASP A 15 26.34 12.06 -15.21
C ASP A 15 25.47 12.75 -16.28
N HIS A 16 24.62 13.69 -15.88
CA HIS A 16 23.69 14.35 -16.79
C HIS A 16 24.29 15.60 -17.41
N ASP A 17 24.56 15.56 -18.70
CA ASP A 17 24.98 16.73 -19.45
C ASP A 17 23.91 17.84 -19.38
N GLY A 18 24.28 18.99 -18.82
CA GLY A 18 23.45 20.21 -18.77
C GLY A 18 22.41 20.29 -17.64
N ARG A 19 22.35 19.32 -16.72
CA ARG A 19 21.39 19.32 -15.57
C ARG A 19 22.05 19.09 -14.21
N ASP A 20 23.37 19.12 -14.13
CA ASP A 20 24.12 18.94 -12.89
C ASP A 20 24.57 20.29 -12.34
N ALA A 21 23.79 20.85 -11.42
CA ALA A 21 24.09 22.14 -10.83
C ALA A 21 25.36 22.12 -9.94
N VAL A 22 25.67 21.00 -9.30
CA VAL A 22 26.90 20.83 -8.51
C VAL A 22 28.12 20.90 -9.42
N ARG A 23 28.05 20.25 -10.57
CA ARG A 23 29.15 20.22 -11.56
C ARG A 23 29.31 21.56 -12.29
N ALA A 24 28.20 22.30 -12.48
CA ALA A 24 28.20 23.60 -13.16
C ALA A 24 28.62 24.76 -12.25
N ALA A 25 28.55 24.61 -10.95
CA ALA A 25 28.90 25.64 -9.98
C ALA A 25 30.40 25.68 -9.69
N GLU A 26 30.92 26.86 -9.36
CA GLU A 26 32.27 27.01 -8.81
C GLU A 26 32.28 26.60 -7.34
N THR A 27 32.89 25.45 -7.02
CA THR A 27 32.91 24.87 -5.66
C THR A 27 34.34 24.69 -5.12
N PRO A 28 35.16 25.76 -5.03
CA PRO A 28 36.61 25.63 -4.79
C PRO A 28 36.93 24.99 -3.41
N THR A 29 36.09 25.19 -2.40
CA THR A 29 36.31 24.55 -1.09
C THR A 29 35.97 23.06 -1.13
N PHE A 30 34.88 22.69 -1.77
CA PHE A 30 34.48 21.28 -1.95
C PHE A 30 35.52 20.54 -2.81
N ASP A 31 35.96 21.15 -3.91
CA ASP A 31 36.97 20.58 -4.82
C ASP A 31 38.29 20.33 -4.07
N ARG A 32 38.75 21.32 -3.32
CA ARG A 32 39.95 21.17 -2.49
C ARG A 32 39.82 20.06 -1.43
N LEU A 33 38.65 19.95 -0.75
CA LEU A 33 38.43 18.89 0.23
C LEU A 33 38.42 17.52 -0.42
N ARG A 34 37.85 17.42 -1.63
CA ARG A 34 37.82 16.19 -2.42
C ARG A 34 39.21 15.74 -2.85
N GLU A 35 40.09 16.69 -3.19
CA GLU A 35 41.47 16.41 -3.61
C GLU A 35 42.41 16.09 -2.44
N THR A 36 42.21 16.71 -1.30
CA THR A 36 43.15 16.61 -0.15
C THR A 36 42.67 15.67 0.94
N GLY A 37 41.37 15.31 0.95
CA GLY A 37 40.76 14.44 1.95
C GLY A 37 40.59 13.01 1.43
N ALA A 38 40.06 12.15 2.31
CA ALA A 38 39.56 10.85 1.90
C ALA A 38 38.20 11.05 1.19
N PHE A 39 38.11 10.61 -0.05
CA PHE A 39 36.91 10.74 -0.88
C PHE A 39 36.42 9.37 -1.34
N GLY A 40 35.12 9.18 -1.33
CA GLY A 40 34.46 7.99 -1.86
C GLY A 40 33.04 8.32 -2.30
N THR A 41 32.46 7.44 -3.08
CA THR A 41 31.07 7.54 -3.55
C THR A 41 30.23 6.42 -2.97
N LEU A 42 28.96 6.71 -2.71
CA LEU A 42 27.95 5.76 -2.25
C LEU A 42 26.84 5.65 -3.31
N ARG A 43 26.30 4.48 -3.45
CA ARG A 43 25.04 4.29 -4.18
C ARG A 43 23.87 4.78 -3.34
N THR A 44 22.96 5.54 -3.95
CA THR A 44 21.85 6.22 -3.27
C THR A 44 20.48 5.74 -3.75
N HIS A 45 20.41 4.58 -4.39
CA HIS A 45 19.17 4.01 -4.93
C HIS A 45 19.10 2.49 -4.72
N GLY A 46 17.92 1.94 -4.88
CA GLY A 46 17.65 0.51 -4.86
C GLY A 46 18.00 -0.16 -3.53
N ARG A 47 18.26 -1.45 -3.56
CA ARG A 47 18.54 -2.28 -2.37
C ARG A 47 19.72 -1.79 -1.52
N ARG A 48 20.61 -0.97 -2.09
CA ARG A 48 21.74 -0.37 -1.36
C ARG A 48 21.33 0.67 -0.32
N VAL A 49 20.11 1.17 -0.42
CA VAL A 49 19.52 2.09 0.56
C VAL A 49 18.22 1.56 1.19
N GLY A 50 17.91 0.27 1.00
CA GLY A 50 16.74 -0.38 1.57
C GLY A 50 15.46 -0.22 0.77
N LEU A 51 15.56 0.21 -0.49
CA LEU A 51 14.47 0.34 -1.45
C LEU A 51 14.50 -0.83 -2.46
N PRO A 52 13.40 -1.11 -3.16
CA PRO A 52 13.39 -2.06 -4.27
C PRO A 52 14.43 -1.72 -5.34
N GLU A 53 14.85 -2.73 -6.12
CA GLU A 53 15.82 -2.51 -7.20
C GLU A 53 15.27 -1.51 -8.23
N GLY A 54 16.11 -0.60 -8.70
CA GLY A 54 15.75 0.44 -9.65
C GLY A 54 15.05 1.67 -9.05
N GLN A 55 14.55 1.62 -7.83
CA GLN A 55 13.89 2.76 -7.21
C GLN A 55 14.90 3.81 -6.76
N MET A 56 14.62 5.08 -7.12
CA MET A 56 15.45 6.22 -6.73
C MET A 56 15.38 6.44 -5.22
N GLY A 57 16.52 6.73 -4.60
CA GLY A 57 16.58 7.14 -3.19
C GLY A 57 15.95 8.51 -2.94
N ASN A 58 15.65 8.77 -1.68
CA ASN A 58 15.11 10.04 -1.23
C ASN A 58 15.76 10.45 0.10
N SER A 59 15.48 11.68 0.54
CA SER A 59 16.05 12.26 1.76
C SER A 59 15.69 11.46 3.02
N GLU A 60 14.44 11.01 3.15
CA GLU A 60 13.96 10.25 4.31
C GLU A 60 14.75 8.96 4.50
N VAL A 61 14.86 8.16 3.45
CA VAL A 61 15.60 6.89 3.46
C VAL A 61 17.09 7.10 3.70
N GLY A 62 17.69 8.13 3.08
CA GLY A 62 19.09 8.47 3.28
C GLY A 62 19.41 8.85 4.72
N HIS A 63 18.61 9.72 5.33
CA HIS A 63 18.79 10.14 6.73
C HIS A 63 18.54 8.99 7.70
N LEU A 64 17.54 8.12 7.42
CA LEU A 64 17.29 6.94 8.23
C LEU A 64 18.50 5.99 8.27
N ASN A 65 19.10 5.71 7.12
CA ASN A 65 20.28 4.86 7.00
C ASN A 65 21.50 5.47 7.71
N ILE A 66 21.72 6.78 7.57
CA ILE A 66 22.80 7.50 8.27
C ILE A 66 22.58 7.41 9.78
N GLY A 67 21.36 7.67 10.26
CA GLY A 67 21.01 7.61 11.68
C GLY A 67 21.12 6.22 12.28
N ALA A 68 20.73 5.19 11.54
CA ALA A 68 20.79 3.80 11.96
C ALA A 68 22.21 3.20 11.84
N GLY A 69 23.12 3.82 11.07
CA GLY A 69 24.45 3.26 10.78
C GLY A 69 24.42 1.97 9.96
N ARG A 70 23.30 1.63 9.35
CA ARG A 70 23.08 0.45 8.50
C ARG A 70 22.01 0.74 7.46
N VAL A 71 21.91 -0.12 6.45
CA VAL A 71 20.78 -0.11 5.53
C VAL A 71 19.53 -0.58 6.29
N VAL A 72 18.48 0.24 6.29
CA VAL A 72 17.16 -0.09 6.85
C VAL A 72 16.22 -0.41 5.69
N ARG A 73 15.74 -1.65 5.64
CA ARG A 73 14.80 -2.07 4.61
C ARG A 73 13.45 -1.40 4.83
N GLN A 74 12.94 -0.77 3.78
CA GLN A 74 11.60 -0.18 3.80
C GLN A 74 10.53 -1.30 3.79
N ALA A 75 9.33 -0.98 4.27
CA ALA A 75 8.24 -1.96 4.35
C ALA A 75 7.98 -2.64 3.00
N TYR A 76 7.92 -1.88 1.92
CA TYR A 76 7.76 -2.43 0.57
C TYR A 76 8.84 -3.47 0.23
N THR A 77 10.12 -3.15 0.45
CA THR A 77 11.23 -4.08 0.20
C THR A 77 11.11 -5.35 1.04
N ARG A 78 10.69 -5.23 2.31
CA ARG A 78 10.51 -6.37 3.23
C ARG A 78 9.40 -7.30 2.74
N ILE A 79 8.29 -6.75 2.26
CA ILE A 79 7.15 -7.52 1.73
C ILE A 79 7.58 -8.25 0.46
N VAL A 80 8.18 -7.54 -0.50
CA VAL A 80 8.67 -8.13 -1.76
C VAL A 80 9.69 -9.24 -1.48
N ASP A 81 10.68 -8.98 -0.61
CA ASP A 81 11.68 -10.00 -0.23
C ASP A 81 11.02 -11.25 0.36
N SER A 82 9.99 -11.09 1.21
CA SER A 82 9.28 -12.20 1.83
C SER A 82 8.42 -13.00 0.85
N ILE A 83 7.86 -12.33 -0.17
CA ILE A 83 7.16 -13.03 -1.27
C ILE A 83 8.17 -13.84 -2.09
N GLU A 84 9.32 -13.21 -2.45
CA GLU A 84 10.38 -13.87 -3.24
C GLU A 84 11.00 -15.09 -2.53
N ASP A 85 11.21 -15.03 -1.21
CA ASP A 85 11.82 -16.10 -0.42
C ASP A 85 10.80 -17.08 0.19
N GLY A 86 9.51 -16.82 0.02
CA GLY A 86 8.40 -17.66 0.50
C GLY A 86 7.99 -17.44 1.95
N SER A 87 8.72 -16.65 2.73
CA SER A 87 8.40 -16.39 4.15
C SER A 87 7.10 -15.58 4.34
N PHE A 88 6.59 -14.94 3.27
CA PHE A 88 5.27 -14.31 3.26
C PHE A 88 4.15 -15.26 3.70
N ARG A 89 4.23 -16.53 3.27
CA ARG A 89 3.26 -17.59 3.61
C ARG A 89 3.30 -18.01 5.07
N GLU A 90 4.39 -17.69 5.77
CA GLU A 90 4.60 -18.00 7.19
C GLU A 90 4.29 -16.78 8.10
N ASN A 91 3.85 -15.65 7.53
CA ASN A 91 3.55 -14.46 8.31
C ASN A 91 2.39 -14.71 9.26
N GLU A 92 2.66 -14.61 10.57
CA GLU A 92 1.72 -14.95 11.64
C GLU A 92 0.43 -14.13 11.56
N ALA A 93 0.52 -12.80 11.42
CA ALA A 93 -0.66 -11.95 11.39
C ALA A 93 -1.55 -12.19 10.15
N LEU A 94 -0.95 -12.44 8.97
CA LEU A 94 -1.71 -12.79 7.77
C LEU A 94 -2.43 -14.13 7.95
N ASN A 95 -1.74 -15.12 8.51
CA ASN A 95 -2.33 -16.43 8.79
C ASN A 95 -3.41 -16.36 9.87
N ASP A 96 -3.28 -15.49 10.86
CA ASP A 96 -4.30 -15.29 11.90
C ASP A 96 -5.60 -14.73 11.32
N ALA A 97 -5.54 -13.80 10.35
CA ALA A 97 -6.73 -13.30 9.66
C ALA A 97 -7.44 -14.39 8.86
N LEU A 98 -6.66 -15.23 8.14
CA LEU A 98 -7.19 -16.37 7.37
C LEU A 98 -7.80 -17.42 8.30
N SER A 99 -7.11 -17.77 9.38
CA SER A 99 -7.60 -18.77 10.35
C SER A 99 -8.85 -18.27 11.08
N TYR A 100 -8.92 -16.99 11.39
CA TYR A 100 -10.10 -16.41 12.01
C TYR A 100 -11.34 -16.54 11.11
N ALA A 101 -11.20 -16.21 9.83
CA ALA A 101 -12.29 -16.36 8.86
C ALA A 101 -12.70 -17.84 8.71
N ASP A 102 -11.75 -18.76 8.57
CA ASP A 102 -12.01 -20.20 8.47
C ASP A 102 -12.73 -20.75 9.70
N ASP A 103 -12.29 -20.38 10.90
CA ASP A 103 -12.90 -20.79 12.16
C ASP A 103 -14.35 -20.29 12.36
N HIS A 104 -14.75 -19.26 11.62
CA HIS A 104 -16.09 -18.64 11.68
C HIS A 104 -16.94 -18.88 10.43
N ASP A 105 -16.52 -19.75 9.52
CA ASP A 105 -17.16 -19.94 8.20
C ASP A 105 -17.28 -18.60 7.42
N GLY A 106 -16.35 -17.68 7.62
CA GLY A 106 -16.31 -16.35 7.05
C GLY A 106 -15.43 -16.24 5.79
N THR A 107 -15.33 -15.03 5.27
CA THR A 107 -14.54 -14.67 4.09
C THR A 107 -13.39 -13.74 4.47
N VAL A 108 -12.27 -13.79 3.76
CA VAL A 108 -11.19 -12.82 3.92
C VAL A 108 -11.33 -11.70 2.90
N HIS A 109 -11.43 -10.47 3.39
CA HIS A 109 -11.55 -9.26 2.58
C HIS A 109 -10.18 -8.59 2.40
N LEU A 110 -9.63 -8.68 1.19
CA LEU A 110 -8.39 -8.03 0.78
C LEU A 110 -8.72 -6.63 0.29
N MET A 111 -8.18 -5.58 0.91
CA MET A 111 -8.53 -4.22 0.51
C MET A 111 -7.33 -3.28 0.48
N GLY A 112 -7.29 -2.41 -0.51
CA GLY A 112 -6.21 -1.44 -0.67
C GLY A 112 -6.06 -0.94 -2.09
N LEU A 113 -5.00 -0.15 -2.31
CA LEU A 113 -4.71 0.44 -3.61
C LEU A 113 -4.19 -0.64 -4.58
N LEU A 114 -4.94 -0.91 -5.61
CA LEU A 114 -4.55 -1.83 -6.68
C LEU A 114 -3.73 -1.07 -7.72
N SER A 115 -2.41 -1.16 -7.63
CA SER A 115 -1.47 -0.33 -8.39
C SER A 115 -0.14 -1.05 -8.56
N ASP A 116 0.58 -0.76 -9.65
CA ASP A 116 1.96 -1.16 -9.90
C ASP A 116 2.97 -0.04 -9.59
N GLY A 117 2.50 1.10 -9.07
CA GLY A 117 3.32 2.26 -8.75
C GLY A 117 4.24 2.09 -7.54
N GLY A 118 4.00 1.11 -6.67
CA GLY A 118 4.83 0.81 -5.51
C GLY A 118 4.93 1.94 -4.47
N VAL A 119 3.91 2.82 -4.38
CA VAL A 119 3.90 3.98 -3.47
C VAL A 119 3.11 3.70 -2.19
N HIS A 120 1.94 3.13 -2.29
CA HIS A 120 1.09 2.80 -1.15
C HIS A 120 0.86 1.30 -1.00
N SER A 121 0.82 0.59 -2.12
CA SER A 121 0.60 -0.84 -2.25
C SER A 121 1.27 -1.34 -3.53
N ASP A 122 1.19 -2.63 -3.80
CA ASP A 122 1.62 -3.24 -5.05
C ASP A 122 0.67 -4.38 -5.41
N ILE A 123 0.36 -4.53 -6.70
CA ILE A 123 -0.55 -5.57 -7.20
C ILE A 123 -0.05 -6.97 -6.87
N THR A 124 1.28 -7.17 -6.83
CA THR A 124 1.89 -8.46 -6.49
C THR A 124 1.59 -8.90 -5.06
N HIS A 125 1.31 -7.95 -4.15
CA HIS A 125 0.90 -8.26 -2.79
C HIS A 125 -0.52 -8.86 -2.75
N PHE A 126 -1.44 -8.34 -3.57
CA PHE A 126 -2.78 -8.92 -3.72
C PHE A 126 -2.70 -10.33 -4.31
N GLN A 127 -1.91 -10.51 -5.37
CA GLN A 127 -1.71 -11.83 -5.98
C GLN A 127 -1.18 -12.84 -4.96
N ALA A 128 -0.16 -12.46 -4.16
CA ALA A 128 0.38 -13.33 -3.12
C ALA A 128 -0.63 -13.65 -2.00
N LEU A 129 -1.53 -12.73 -1.66
CA LEU A 129 -2.59 -12.95 -0.68
C LEU A 129 -3.70 -13.86 -1.23
N ILE A 130 -4.10 -13.69 -2.48
CA ILE A 130 -5.08 -14.57 -3.15
C ILE A 130 -4.52 -16.00 -3.22
N GLU A 131 -3.26 -16.17 -3.64
CA GLU A 131 -2.58 -17.45 -3.65
C GLU A 131 -2.51 -18.08 -2.23
N LEU A 132 -2.19 -17.27 -1.21
CA LEU A 132 -2.15 -17.73 0.19
C LEU A 132 -3.54 -18.18 0.68
N ALA A 133 -4.60 -17.44 0.37
CA ALA A 133 -5.98 -17.82 0.72
C ALA A 133 -6.38 -19.13 0.04
N ALA A 134 -6.09 -19.28 -1.26
CA ALA A 134 -6.35 -20.51 -2.01
C ALA A 134 -5.59 -21.72 -1.43
N ASP A 135 -4.31 -21.56 -1.09
CA ASP A 135 -3.50 -22.62 -0.47
C ASP A 135 -4.03 -23.05 0.90
N ARG A 136 -4.71 -22.17 1.61
CA ARG A 136 -5.36 -22.45 2.90
C ARG A 136 -6.80 -22.95 2.75
N GLY A 137 -7.36 -22.88 1.54
CA GLY A 137 -8.76 -23.25 1.27
C GLY A 137 -9.77 -22.29 1.88
N VAL A 138 -9.36 -21.01 2.08
CA VAL A 138 -10.20 -19.95 2.64
C VAL A 138 -10.74 -19.08 1.51
N GLU A 139 -12.04 -18.81 1.53
CA GLU A 139 -12.65 -17.87 0.58
C GLU A 139 -12.10 -16.45 0.81
N ALA A 140 -11.76 -15.78 -0.29
CA ALA A 140 -11.31 -14.39 -0.26
C ALA A 140 -12.08 -13.55 -1.29
N VAL A 141 -12.21 -12.25 -1.01
CA VAL A 141 -12.72 -11.25 -1.97
C VAL A 141 -11.86 -10.01 -1.93
N THR A 142 -11.82 -9.27 -3.04
CA THR A 142 -10.98 -8.08 -3.18
C THR A 142 -11.84 -6.81 -3.25
N HIS A 143 -11.49 -5.81 -2.44
CA HIS A 143 -11.99 -4.43 -2.54
C HIS A 143 -10.89 -3.57 -3.16
N ALA A 144 -10.98 -3.35 -4.46
CA ALA A 144 -9.94 -2.69 -5.23
C ALA A 144 -10.09 -1.16 -5.18
N PHE A 145 -9.03 -0.47 -4.72
CA PHE A 145 -8.95 0.98 -4.86
C PHE A 145 -8.08 1.32 -6.07
N THR A 146 -8.60 2.13 -6.98
CA THR A 146 -7.89 2.52 -8.22
C THR A 146 -7.04 3.76 -8.00
N ASP A 147 -5.89 3.85 -8.68
CA ASP A 147 -4.84 4.84 -8.43
C ASP A 147 -4.99 6.12 -9.27
N GLY A 148 -4.54 6.14 -10.50
CA GLY A 148 -4.59 7.28 -11.41
C GLY A 148 -3.80 8.53 -11.00
N ARG A 149 -3.03 8.46 -9.91
CA ARG A 149 -2.22 9.54 -9.37
C ARG A 149 -0.73 9.21 -9.33
N ASP A 150 -0.39 8.03 -8.82
CA ASP A 150 0.98 7.52 -8.78
C ASP A 150 1.27 6.66 -10.04
N THR A 151 0.22 6.31 -10.77
CA THR A 151 0.24 5.62 -12.08
C THR A 151 -0.52 6.43 -13.14
N ALA A 152 -0.59 5.89 -14.37
CA ALA A 152 -1.34 6.54 -15.44
C ALA A 152 -2.82 6.71 -15.09
N PRO A 153 -3.48 7.82 -15.52
CA PRO A 153 -4.86 8.14 -15.10
C PRO A 153 -5.94 7.11 -15.49
N LYS A 154 -5.63 6.19 -16.37
CA LYS A 154 -6.54 5.14 -16.89
C LYS A 154 -5.82 3.81 -17.05
N SER A 155 -5.11 3.36 -16.01
CA SER A 155 -4.46 2.05 -15.93
C SER A 155 -5.25 1.02 -15.13
N GLY A 156 -6.28 1.47 -14.39
CA GLY A 156 -7.04 0.65 -13.46
C GLY A 156 -7.72 -0.56 -14.09
N ALA A 157 -8.24 -0.46 -15.33
CA ALA A 157 -8.83 -1.60 -16.01
C ALA A 157 -7.84 -2.75 -16.19
N GLY A 158 -6.59 -2.47 -16.61
CA GLY A 158 -5.56 -3.50 -16.76
C GLY A 158 -5.11 -4.12 -15.43
N HIS A 159 -5.09 -3.34 -14.34
CA HIS A 159 -4.81 -3.87 -13.02
C HIS A 159 -5.93 -4.81 -12.54
N LEU A 160 -7.19 -4.46 -12.81
CA LEU A 160 -8.35 -5.31 -12.48
C LEU A 160 -8.40 -6.58 -13.33
N GLU A 161 -8.05 -6.50 -14.62
CA GLU A 161 -7.87 -7.69 -15.46
C GLU A 161 -6.89 -8.67 -14.82
N THR A 162 -5.71 -8.17 -14.40
CA THR A 162 -4.67 -8.98 -13.76
C THR A 162 -5.18 -9.67 -12.48
N ILE A 163 -5.91 -8.96 -11.62
CA ILE A 163 -6.46 -9.55 -10.38
C ILE A 163 -7.59 -10.52 -10.67
N THR A 164 -8.47 -10.23 -11.63
CA THR A 164 -9.54 -11.14 -12.04
C THR A 164 -8.97 -12.44 -12.62
N GLU A 165 -7.92 -12.35 -13.44
CA GLU A 165 -7.20 -13.53 -13.93
C GLU A 165 -6.58 -14.33 -12.78
N THR A 166 -5.91 -13.65 -11.83
CA THR A 166 -5.35 -14.31 -10.64
C THR A 166 -6.43 -15.02 -9.82
N ALA A 167 -7.57 -14.35 -9.59
CA ALA A 167 -8.70 -14.94 -8.85
C ALA A 167 -9.27 -16.17 -9.57
N ALA A 168 -9.42 -16.10 -10.89
CA ALA A 168 -9.89 -17.24 -11.69
C ALA A 168 -8.92 -18.44 -11.65
N ASP A 169 -7.61 -18.18 -11.68
CA ASP A 169 -6.57 -19.22 -11.63
C ASP A 169 -6.53 -19.94 -10.27
N HIS A 170 -6.84 -19.23 -9.19
CA HIS A 170 -6.81 -19.75 -7.82
C HIS A 170 -8.21 -20.13 -7.28
N GLY A 171 -9.28 -19.76 -7.96
CA GLY A 171 -10.66 -20.06 -7.57
C GLY A 171 -11.16 -19.27 -6.35
N THR A 172 -10.52 -18.16 -6.01
CA THR A 172 -10.88 -17.26 -4.90
C THR A 172 -10.27 -15.87 -5.14
N GLY A 173 -10.75 -14.84 -4.46
CA GLY A 173 -10.19 -13.48 -4.55
C GLY A 173 -10.92 -12.55 -5.51
N ASP A 174 -12.12 -12.93 -5.97
CA ASP A 174 -12.96 -12.12 -6.86
C ASP A 174 -13.15 -10.69 -6.34
N VAL A 175 -13.25 -9.74 -7.27
CA VAL A 175 -13.41 -8.34 -6.91
C VAL A 175 -14.85 -8.04 -6.52
N ALA A 176 -15.05 -7.60 -5.28
CA ALA A 176 -16.36 -7.27 -4.72
C ALA A 176 -16.76 -5.80 -4.89
N THR A 177 -15.80 -4.89 -4.80
CA THR A 177 -16.03 -3.45 -5.02
C THR A 177 -14.85 -2.79 -5.73
N VAL A 178 -15.15 -1.75 -6.50
CA VAL A 178 -14.14 -0.87 -7.10
C VAL A 178 -14.40 0.56 -6.63
N SER A 179 -13.34 1.27 -6.19
CA SER A 179 -13.45 2.65 -5.74
C SER A 179 -12.17 3.44 -6.03
N GLY A 180 -12.29 4.63 -6.58
CA GLY A 180 -11.14 5.52 -6.73
C GLY A 180 -10.54 5.90 -5.37
N ARG A 181 -9.22 6.08 -5.35
CA ARG A 181 -8.49 6.46 -4.12
C ARG A 181 -8.96 7.80 -3.52
N TYR A 182 -9.63 8.64 -4.30
CA TYR A 182 -10.24 9.87 -3.83
C TYR A 182 -11.26 9.63 -2.73
N TYR A 183 -11.97 8.50 -2.79
CA TYR A 183 -12.96 8.07 -1.80
C TYR A 183 -12.35 7.21 -0.70
N ALA A 184 -11.73 6.10 -1.08
CA ALA A 184 -11.25 5.08 -0.15
C ALA A 184 -9.96 5.47 0.61
N MET A 185 -9.22 6.47 0.12
CA MET A 185 -7.91 6.85 0.65
C MET A 185 -7.82 8.35 0.97
N ASP A 186 -8.91 8.96 1.43
CA ASP A 186 -8.88 10.31 1.98
C ASP A 186 -8.08 10.35 3.28
N ARG A 187 -7.36 11.46 3.52
CA ARG A 187 -6.56 11.69 4.73
C ARG A 187 -6.80 13.06 5.37
N ASP A 188 -7.73 13.81 4.80
CA ASP A 188 -7.98 15.20 5.15
C ASP A 188 -9.34 15.36 5.88
N GLU A 189 -9.80 14.24 6.52
CA GLU A 189 -11.05 14.17 7.30
C GLU A 189 -12.33 14.49 6.51
N ASN A 190 -12.28 14.24 5.19
CA ASN A 190 -13.49 14.30 4.37
C ASN A 190 -14.32 13.01 4.56
N TRP A 191 -14.82 12.80 5.78
CA TRP A 191 -15.50 11.57 6.20
C TRP A 191 -16.63 11.14 5.27
N GLY A 192 -17.36 12.09 4.67
CA GLY A 192 -18.39 11.78 3.69
C GLY A 192 -17.87 11.08 2.43
N ARG A 193 -16.60 11.30 2.03
CA ARG A 193 -15.97 10.57 0.92
C ARG A 193 -15.63 9.15 1.35
N THR A 194 -14.94 9.02 2.49
CA THR A 194 -14.55 7.73 3.04
C THR A 194 -15.77 6.86 3.32
N ASN A 195 -16.87 7.47 3.81
CA ASN A 195 -18.12 6.77 4.06
C ASN A 195 -18.74 6.15 2.81
N ARG A 196 -18.59 6.76 1.64
CA ARG A 196 -19.09 6.14 0.40
C ARG A 196 -18.37 4.84 0.07
N ALA A 197 -17.04 4.79 0.29
CA ALA A 197 -16.26 3.55 0.13
C ALA A 197 -16.60 2.54 1.24
N TYR A 198 -16.75 2.98 2.49
CA TYR A 198 -17.19 2.17 3.61
C TYR A 198 -18.57 1.53 3.34
N ASP A 199 -19.55 2.33 2.91
CA ASP A 199 -20.90 1.84 2.59
C ASP A 199 -20.90 0.78 1.48
N ALA A 200 -20.06 0.96 0.46
CA ALA A 200 -19.91 -0.04 -0.60
C ALA A 200 -19.35 -1.37 -0.07
N ILE A 201 -18.36 -1.32 0.82
CA ILE A 201 -17.70 -2.50 1.40
C ILE A 201 -18.60 -3.19 2.44
N VAL A 202 -19.08 -2.42 3.42
CA VAL A 202 -19.77 -2.96 4.60
C VAL A 202 -21.25 -3.18 4.32
N ASN A 203 -21.92 -2.20 3.72
CA ASN A 203 -23.37 -2.20 3.56
C ASN A 203 -23.84 -2.62 2.16
N ARG A 204 -22.94 -2.95 1.25
CA ARG A 204 -23.26 -3.17 -0.18
C ARG A 204 -24.14 -2.06 -0.75
N LYS A 205 -23.80 -0.80 -0.41
CA LYS A 205 -24.55 0.36 -0.82
C LYS A 205 -23.65 1.32 -1.63
N ALA A 206 -23.96 1.50 -2.89
CA ALA A 206 -23.32 2.45 -3.78
C ALA A 206 -24.31 2.97 -4.82
N ASP A 207 -23.95 4.06 -5.52
CA ASP A 207 -24.77 4.63 -6.58
C ASP A 207 -24.59 3.87 -7.91
N HIS A 208 -23.56 3.03 -8.01
CA HIS A 208 -23.20 2.27 -9.21
C HIS A 208 -23.02 0.79 -8.90
N GLU A 209 -23.41 -0.03 -9.86
CA GLU A 209 -23.21 -1.47 -9.88
C GLU A 209 -22.82 -1.92 -11.29
N ALA A 210 -21.98 -2.93 -11.40
CA ALA A 210 -21.52 -3.51 -12.67
C ALA A 210 -21.42 -5.04 -12.56
N ASP A 211 -21.55 -5.72 -13.69
CA ASP A 211 -21.46 -7.18 -13.74
C ASP A 211 -20.04 -7.69 -13.45
N THR A 212 -19.01 -6.89 -13.79
CA THR A 212 -17.60 -7.23 -13.58
C THR A 212 -16.79 -6.02 -13.09
N ALA A 213 -15.66 -6.28 -12.44
CA ALA A 213 -14.77 -5.23 -11.98
C ALA A 213 -14.21 -4.36 -13.13
N VAL A 214 -13.89 -4.97 -14.25
CA VAL A 214 -13.41 -4.25 -15.45
C VAL A 214 -14.52 -3.36 -16.00
N ALA A 215 -15.75 -3.87 -16.10
CA ALA A 215 -16.91 -3.08 -16.54
C ALA A 215 -17.16 -1.87 -15.62
N ALA A 216 -17.00 -2.02 -14.31
CA ALA A 216 -17.12 -0.91 -13.34
C ALA A 216 -16.19 0.27 -13.69
N VAL A 217 -14.95 -0.03 -14.07
CA VAL A 217 -13.95 0.98 -14.46
C VAL A 217 -14.26 1.55 -15.85
N GLU A 218 -14.58 0.71 -16.83
CA GLU A 218 -14.88 1.15 -18.20
C GLU A 218 -16.11 2.06 -18.25
N ASP A 219 -17.16 1.73 -17.50
CA ASP A 219 -18.35 2.55 -17.35
C ASP A 219 -18.04 3.91 -16.70
N SER A 220 -17.15 3.94 -15.70
CA SER A 220 -16.69 5.18 -15.10
C SER A 220 -15.90 6.02 -16.11
N TYR A 221 -15.01 5.41 -16.88
CA TYR A 221 -14.29 6.08 -17.96
C TYR A 221 -15.23 6.66 -19.04
N ALA A 222 -16.32 5.95 -19.34
CA ALA A 222 -17.33 6.45 -20.27
C ALA A 222 -18.09 7.65 -19.74
N ARG A 223 -18.24 7.80 -18.41
CA ARG A 223 -18.77 8.99 -17.74
C ARG A 223 -17.78 10.17 -17.72
N GLY A 224 -16.50 9.92 -18.02
CA GLY A 224 -15.46 10.95 -18.09
C GLY A 224 -14.49 10.96 -16.90
N ASP A 225 -14.61 10.00 -15.98
CA ASP A 225 -13.74 9.88 -14.83
C ASP A 225 -12.35 9.36 -15.21
N THR A 226 -11.44 9.45 -14.26
CA THR A 226 -10.15 8.74 -14.26
C THR A 226 -10.09 7.85 -13.02
N ASP A 227 -9.11 6.96 -12.95
CA ASP A 227 -8.94 6.00 -11.85
C ASP A 227 -9.06 6.64 -10.47
N GLU A 228 -8.45 7.83 -10.27
CA GLU A 228 -8.48 8.52 -9.00
C GLU A 228 -9.89 8.81 -8.49
N PHE A 229 -10.85 9.05 -9.41
CA PHE A 229 -12.18 9.57 -9.12
C PHE A 229 -13.32 8.58 -9.38
N ILE A 230 -13.01 7.31 -9.66
CA ILE A 230 -14.04 6.28 -9.81
C ILE A 230 -14.93 6.27 -8.57
N GLU A 231 -16.20 6.54 -8.73
CA GLU A 231 -17.17 6.46 -7.64
C GLU A 231 -17.30 5.02 -7.16
N PRO A 232 -17.47 4.78 -5.84
CA PRO A 232 -17.64 3.43 -5.33
C PRO A 232 -18.71 2.67 -6.09
N THR A 233 -18.33 1.54 -6.65
CA THR A 233 -19.14 0.70 -7.53
C THR A 233 -19.14 -0.74 -7.00
N LEU A 234 -20.32 -1.33 -6.89
CA LEU A 234 -20.48 -2.73 -6.51
C LEU A 234 -20.23 -3.62 -7.72
N VAL A 235 -19.58 -4.75 -7.49
CA VAL A 235 -19.58 -5.85 -8.48
C VAL A 235 -20.68 -6.83 -8.10
N ALA A 236 -21.47 -7.27 -9.08
CA ALA A 236 -22.65 -8.11 -8.85
C ALA A 236 -22.29 -9.44 -8.14
N ASP A 237 -23.26 -9.98 -7.41
CA ASP A 237 -23.20 -11.29 -6.77
C ASP A 237 -22.05 -11.50 -5.76
N GLN A 238 -21.43 -10.43 -5.27
CA GLN A 238 -20.35 -10.51 -4.28
C GLN A 238 -20.85 -10.23 -2.85
N PRO A 239 -20.20 -10.81 -1.80
CA PRO A 239 -20.64 -10.67 -0.43
C PRO A 239 -20.39 -9.24 0.13
N ALA A 240 -21.14 -8.89 1.18
CA ALA A 240 -20.81 -7.79 2.09
C ALA A 240 -19.80 -8.27 3.14
N LEU A 241 -19.15 -7.32 3.81
CA LEU A 241 -18.40 -7.62 5.03
C LEU A 241 -19.38 -8.02 6.14
N ALA A 242 -19.11 -9.10 6.86
CA ALA A 242 -19.97 -9.68 7.89
C ALA A 242 -19.21 -10.03 9.17
N ASP A 243 -19.95 -10.35 10.24
CA ASP A 243 -19.36 -10.86 11.47
C ASP A 243 -18.64 -12.18 11.21
N GLY A 244 -17.42 -12.32 11.73
CA GLY A 244 -16.59 -13.51 11.55
C GLY A 244 -15.64 -13.43 10.35
N ASP A 245 -15.70 -12.37 9.55
CA ASP A 245 -14.78 -12.17 8.42
C ASP A 245 -13.38 -11.70 8.86
N GLY A 246 -12.39 -12.05 8.05
CA GLY A 246 -11.05 -11.49 8.18
C GLY A 246 -10.87 -10.29 7.24
N ILE A 247 -10.10 -9.31 7.66
CA ILE A 247 -9.71 -8.17 6.83
C ILE A 247 -8.19 -8.09 6.77
N ILE A 248 -7.63 -8.04 5.55
CA ILE A 248 -6.23 -7.70 5.32
C ILE A 248 -6.16 -6.40 4.53
N PHE A 249 -5.69 -5.32 5.19
CA PHE A 249 -5.52 -4.03 4.54
C PHE A 249 -4.12 -3.95 3.93
N VAL A 250 -4.04 -4.03 2.60
CA VAL A 250 -2.82 -4.32 1.82
C VAL A 250 -1.84 -3.15 1.73
N ASN A 251 -2.28 -1.93 1.98
CA ASN A 251 -1.42 -0.76 1.91
C ASN A 251 -0.26 -0.84 2.92
N PHE A 252 0.97 -0.69 2.46
CA PHE A 252 2.15 -0.61 3.32
C PHE A 252 2.47 0.84 3.75
N ARG A 253 1.81 1.85 3.20
CA ARG A 253 1.93 3.25 3.60
C ARG A 253 0.65 3.71 4.28
N ALA A 254 0.79 4.13 5.53
CA ALA A 254 -0.30 4.36 6.46
C ALA A 254 -1.15 5.62 6.22
N ASP A 255 -0.54 6.70 5.71
CA ASP A 255 -1.09 8.05 5.76
C ASP A 255 -2.50 8.19 5.14
N ARG A 256 -2.82 7.40 4.12
CA ARG A 256 -4.10 7.41 3.41
C ARG A 256 -5.00 6.21 3.71
N ALA A 257 -4.54 5.28 4.56
CA ALA A 257 -5.32 4.11 4.96
C ALA A 257 -6.04 4.33 6.31
N ARG A 258 -5.53 5.24 7.16
CA ARG A 258 -6.00 5.41 8.54
C ARG A 258 -7.48 5.70 8.66
N GLN A 259 -8.06 6.58 7.80
CA GLN A 259 -9.46 6.97 7.93
C GLN A 259 -10.41 5.79 7.72
N LEU A 260 -10.22 5.03 6.64
CA LEU A 260 -11.07 3.88 6.36
C LEU A 260 -10.86 2.77 7.39
N VAL A 261 -9.61 2.50 7.82
CA VAL A 261 -9.32 1.53 8.87
C VAL A 261 -9.98 1.91 10.20
N ARG A 262 -9.96 3.19 10.58
CA ARG A 262 -10.67 3.65 11.79
C ARG A 262 -12.18 3.35 11.71
N MET A 263 -12.80 3.56 10.57
CA MET A 263 -14.23 3.28 10.36
C MET A 263 -14.52 1.78 10.37
N LEU A 264 -13.65 0.95 9.81
CA LEU A 264 -13.80 -0.51 9.76
C LEU A 264 -13.58 -1.17 11.12
N ALA A 265 -12.77 -0.57 11.99
CA ALA A 265 -12.44 -1.10 13.30
C ALA A 265 -13.07 -0.31 14.48
N ASP A 266 -13.96 0.63 14.19
CA ASP A 266 -14.61 1.53 15.17
C ASP A 266 -13.63 2.22 16.14
N ILE A 267 -12.46 2.64 15.62
CA ILE A 267 -11.40 3.27 16.42
C ILE A 267 -11.67 4.78 16.53
N GLU A 268 -11.93 5.25 17.77
CA GLU A 268 -12.16 6.67 18.09
C GLU A 268 -13.17 7.32 17.12
N PRO A 269 -14.46 6.92 17.15
CA PRO A 269 -15.48 7.34 16.17
C PRO A 269 -15.92 8.80 16.37
N GLU A 270 -15.06 9.75 15.98
CA GLU A 270 -15.32 11.20 16.06
C GLU A 270 -15.80 11.81 14.72
N TRP A 271 -16.26 10.97 13.79
CA TRP A 271 -16.78 11.41 12.48
C TRP A 271 -18.29 11.63 12.48
N ALA A 272 -18.75 12.53 11.61
CA ALA A 272 -20.17 12.94 11.52
C ALA A 272 -21.02 12.03 10.61
N VAL A 273 -20.61 10.79 10.38
CA VAL A 273 -21.33 9.79 9.57
C VAL A 273 -21.64 8.57 10.43
N GLU A 274 -22.72 7.87 10.11
CA GLU A 274 -23.09 6.66 10.83
C GLU A 274 -22.28 5.47 10.31
N THR A 275 -21.63 4.74 11.20
CA THR A 275 -20.92 3.50 10.91
C THR A 275 -21.33 2.43 11.92
N SER A 276 -21.40 1.20 11.48
CA SER A 276 -21.63 0.02 12.30
C SER A 276 -20.87 -1.14 11.66
N PRO A 277 -19.54 -1.18 11.81
CA PRO A 277 -18.77 -2.27 11.26
C PRO A 277 -19.10 -3.60 11.94
N PRO A 278 -19.11 -4.72 11.23
CA PRO A 278 -19.24 -6.03 11.81
C PRO A 278 -18.01 -6.40 12.66
N ASP A 279 -18.15 -7.42 13.50
CA ASP A 279 -17.05 -7.97 14.31
C ASP A 279 -16.11 -8.80 13.44
N THR A 280 -14.94 -8.26 13.15
CA THR A 280 -13.97 -8.82 12.19
C THR A 280 -12.55 -8.86 12.75
N LYS A 281 -11.73 -9.73 12.20
CA LYS A 281 -10.27 -9.74 12.44
C LYS A 281 -9.56 -8.86 11.43
N LEU A 282 -9.21 -7.63 11.81
CA LEU A 282 -8.53 -6.69 10.94
C LEU A 282 -7.01 -6.74 11.16
N VAL A 283 -6.28 -7.00 10.07
CA VAL A 283 -4.81 -6.98 9.98
C VAL A 283 -4.37 -5.90 9.02
N THR A 284 -3.38 -5.11 9.41
CA THR A 284 -2.77 -4.11 8.53
C THR A 284 -1.39 -4.55 8.07
N MET A 285 -1.03 -4.24 6.83
CA MET A 285 0.27 -4.63 6.29
C MET A 285 1.43 -4.00 7.08
N THR A 286 1.28 -2.76 7.54
CA THR A 286 2.26 -2.06 8.39
C THR A 286 1.55 -1.37 9.55
N GLN A 287 2.29 -0.89 10.56
CA GLN A 287 1.72 -0.14 11.66
C GLN A 287 1.18 1.23 11.17
N TYR A 288 -0.15 1.40 11.15
CA TYR A 288 -0.76 2.63 10.67
C TYR A 288 -0.80 3.73 11.72
N ASP A 289 -1.00 3.36 12.97
CA ASP A 289 -0.84 4.24 14.13
C ASP A 289 -0.41 3.40 15.34
N LYS A 290 0.31 4.04 16.27
CA LYS A 290 0.77 3.38 17.51
C LYS A 290 -0.35 3.17 18.51
N THR A 291 -1.44 3.90 18.35
CA THR A 291 -2.64 3.83 19.22
C THR A 291 -3.64 2.78 18.73
N PHE A 292 -3.51 2.29 17.49
CA PHE A 292 -4.38 1.25 16.98
C PHE A 292 -3.99 -0.10 17.58
N ASP A 293 -4.92 -0.73 18.27
CA ASP A 293 -4.78 -2.09 18.79
C ASP A 293 -5.18 -3.10 17.69
N LEU A 294 -4.36 -3.15 16.65
CA LEU A 294 -4.55 -4.00 15.47
C LEU A 294 -3.30 -4.84 15.22
N ASP A 295 -3.51 -6.03 14.68
CA ASP A 295 -2.40 -6.86 14.24
C ASP A 295 -1.72 -6.30 13.00
N VAL A 296 -0.39 -6.44 12.97
CA VAL A 296 0.46 -5.85 11.94
C VAL A 296 1.35 -6.91 11.33
N ALA A 297 1.22 -7.13 10.01
CA ALA A 297 2.01 -8.13 9.29
C ALA A 297 3.51 -7.81 9.26
N TYR A 298 3.87 -6.54 9.05
CA TYR A 298 5.25 -6.06 9.00
C TYR A 298 5.47 -4.90 9.97
N PRO A 299 5.59 -5.16 11.27
CA PRO A 299 5.83 -4.10 12.26
C PRO A 299 7.15 -3.36 11.99
N PRO A 300 7.31 -2.13 12.52
CA PRO A 300 8.55 -1.38 12.40
C PRO A 300 9.74 -2.19 12.92
N GLU A 301 10.85 -2.19 12.16
CA GLU A 301 12.08 -2.80 12.65
C GLU A 301 12.56 -2.09 13.92
N GLN A 302 12.71 -2.84 15.00
CA GLN A 302 13.36 -2.31 16.19
C GLN A 302 14.87 -2.19 15.94
N PRO A 303 15.51 -1.05 16.26
CA PRO A 303 16.96 -0.97 16.19
C PRO A 303 17.56 -2.05 17.10
N ALA A 304 18.46 -2.85 16.56
CA ALA A 304 19.25 -3.77 17.38
C ALA A 304 20.05 -2.93 18.39
N ASN A 305 19.87 -3.20 19.67
CA ASN A 305 20.64 -2.58 20.77
C ASN A 305 22.10 -3.03 20.70
#